data_709d9432d3e18e95730a90f49862b9bc
#
_entry.id   709d9432d3e18e95730a90f49862b9bc
#
_cell.length_a   1.000
_cell.length_b   1.000
_cell.length_c   1.000
_cell.angle_alpha   90.00
_cell.angle_beta   90.00
_cell.angle_gamma   90.00
#
_symmetry.space_group_name_H-M   'P 1'
#
loop_
_entity.id
_entity.type
_entity.pdbx_description
1 polymer ?
#
loop_
_entity_poly.entity_id
_entity_poly.type
_entity_poly.pdbx_seq_one_letter_code
_entity_poly.pdbx_strand_id
1 'polypeptide(L)'
;MDITLNDIQEYLGQTGKKQGDEIVFGCGICQLSGGDAHSDNLKWNTKKNVLYCFKDSEHSKIIMSEIMKKKYEAKRIENKEIPAHIKNQEKYLYYMELCNSALLGTLTKDWIDAVNEQDMFEDNEYKFYLDLIKTDKPQKARAYLKEQRGINTSTIEQTGLGFDFKARKWVIPIFDMSCNLTGFRYRGADFRQKKVWTEKGALKTLARFYGADTANICYCAEGEFDAIILVQWLLENNQKDFMVVSPSNGASSLLSVMPQLQLNKFEQIKLIMDNDASGDKATNEIIEKYPMIIDARDFLKSSNINDINDFYLKKVLKTKKEV
;
A
#
# COMPACT_ATOMS: atom_id res chain seq x y z
N MET A 1 23.99 14.44 8.56
CA MET A 1 24.58 13.49 7.58
C MET A 1 24.52 14.20 6.25
N ASP A 2 25.67 14.50 5.64
CA ASP A 2 25.69 15.27 4.41
C ASP A 2 25.53 14.33 3.20
N ILE A 3 24.78 14.78 2.20
CA ILE A 3 24.66 14.08 0.92
C ILE A 3 25.89 14.45 0.08
N THR A 4 26.51 13.45 -0.53
CA THR A 4 27.68 13.61 -1.39
C THR A 4 27.30 13.42 -2.86
N LEU A 5 28.18 13.80 -3.77
CA LEU A 5 28.03 13.53 -5.19
C LEU A 5 27.85 12.04 -5.48
N ASN A 6 28.60 11.18 -4.80
CA ASN A 6 28.51 9.73 -4.99
C ASN A 6 27.13 9.19 -4.63
N ASP A 7 26.51 9.68 -3.56
CA ASP A 7 25.15 9.31 -3.18
C ASP A 7 24.14 9.66 -4.27
N ILE A 8 24.33 10.81 -4.93
CA ILE A 8 23.44 11.25 -6.01
C ILE A 8 23.63 10.38 -7.26
N GLN A 9 24.88 10.11 -7.61
CA GLN A 9 25.22 9.26 -8.76
C GLN A 9 24.67 7.84 -8.60
N GLU A 10 24.83 7.27 -7.42
CA GLU A 10 24.31 5.94 -7.08
C GLU A 10 22.76 5.91 -7.12
N TYR A 11 22.13 6.92 -6.52
CA TYR A 11 20.66 7.01 -6.51
C TYR A 11 20.05 7.14 -7.91
N LEU A 12 20.66 7.99 -8.75
CA LEU A 12 20.18 8.26 -10.11
C LEU A 12 20.60 7.18 -11.11
N GLY A 13 21.58 6.34 -10.78
CA GLY A 13 22.22 5.44 -11.75
C GLY A 13 22.93 6.18 -12.89
N GLN A 14 23.39 7.41 -12.64
CA GLN A 14 23.99 8.31 -13.63
C GLN A 14 25.31 8.88 -13.12
N THR A 15 26.32 8.94 -13.98
CA THR A 15 27.62 9.57 -13.64
C THR A 15 27.57 11.10 -13.68
N GLY A 16 26.62 11.65 -14.44
CA GLY A 16 26.50 13.09 -14.68
C GLY A 16 27.57 13.64 -15.64
N LYS A 17 27.34 14.84 -16.16
CA LYS A 17 28.28 15.57 -17.02
C LYS A 17 28.79 16.82 -16.30
N LYS A 18 30.11 16.98 -16.20
CA LYS A 18 30.71 18.16 -15.55
C LYS A 18 30.60 19.38 -16.46
N GLN A 19 30.03 20.47 -15.92
CA GLN A 19 29.93 21.78 -16.57
C GLN A 19 30.36 22.87 -15.57
N GLY A 20 31.63 23.25 -15.62
CA GLY A 20 32.20 24.21 -14.64
C GLY A 20 32.14 23.65 -13.22
N ASP A 21 31.46 24.39 -12.33
CA ASP A 21 31.26 24.00 -10.92
C ASP A 21 30.03 23.11 -10.71
N GLU A 22 29.37 22.69 -11.78
CA GLU A 22 28.18 21.90 -11.75
C GLU A 22 28.37 20.52 -12.36
N ILE A 23 27.65 19.54 -11.84
CA ILE A 23 27.50 18.23 -12.47
C ILE A 23 26.02 18.06 -12.83
N VAL A 24 25.77 17.81 -14.11
CA VAL A 24 24.45 17.81 -14.73
C VAL A 24 23.96 16.39 -14.90
N PHE A 25 22.70 16.15 -14.53
CA PHE A 25 22.01 14.87 -14.61
C PHE A 25 20.65 15.02 -15.28
N GLY A 26 20.10 13.93 -15.77
CA GLY A 26 18.69 13.85 -16.08
C GLY A 26 17.85 13.85 -14.81
N CYS A 27 16.81 14.70 -14.78
CA CYS A 27 15.83 14.67 -13.72
C CYS A 27 14.76 13.63 -14.05
N GLY A 28 14.80 12.47 -13.39
CA GLY A 28 13.83 11.40 -13.64
C GLY A 28 12.36 11.84 -13.45
N ILE A 29 12.10 12.76 -12.51
CA ILE A 29 10.75 13.31 -12.30
C ILE A 29 10.32 14.21 -13.47
N CYS A 30 11.24 15.06 -14.00
CA CYS A 30 10.98 15.85 -15.21
C CYS A 30 10.78 14.97 -16.44
N GLN A 31 11.55 13.89 -16.58
CA GLN A 31 11.45 12.96 -17.71
C GLN A 31 10.07 12.30 -17.77
N LEU A 32 9.54 11.88 -16.63
CA LEU A 32 8.20 11.30 -16.53
C LEU A 32 7.08 12.26 -16.98
N SER A 33 7.29 13.57 -16.81
CA SER A 33 6.35 14.62 -17.26
C SER A 33 6.65 15.14 -18.67
N GLY A 34 7.56 14.51 -19.43
CA GLY A 34 7.99 14.97 -20.75
C GLY A 34 8.82 16.26 -20.74
N GLY A 35 9.27 16.71 -19.59
CA GLY A 35 9.91 18.01 -19.40
C GLY A 35 11.45 18.02 -19.42
N ASP A 36 12.10 16.87 -19.58
CA ASP A 36 13.59 16.75 -19.61
C ASP A 36 14.09 15.96 -20.82
N ALA A 37 13.79 16.49 -22.00
CA ALA A 37 14.16 15.83 -23.28
C ALA A 37 15.69 15.73 -23.49
N HIS A 38 16.46 16.61 -22.84
CA HIS A 38 17.93 16.67 -22.98
C HIS A 38 18.66 16.04 -21.79
N SER A 39 17.93 15.55 -20.77
CA SER A 39 18.49 14.95 -19.55
C SER A 39 19.50 15.89 -18.83
N ASP A 40 19.16 17.16 -18.69
CA ASP A 40 20.02 18.20 -18.13
C ASP A 40 19.35 19.12 -17.08
N ASN A 41 18.15 18.79 -16.65
CA ASN A 41 17.39 19.63 -15.72
C ASN A 41 17.83 19.51 -14.26
N LEU A 42 18.56 18.47 -13.86
CA LEU A 42 19.02 18.29 -12.47
C LEU A 42 20.51 18.61 -12.36
N LYS A 43 20.89 19.47 -11.44
CA LYS A 43 22.27 19.91 -11.27
C LYS A 43 22.73 19.84 -9.82
N TRP A 44 23.96 19.36 -9.63
CA TRP A 44 24.68 19.40 -8.38
C TRP A 44 25.79 20.45 -8.43
N ASN A 45 25.68 21.48 -7.59
CA ASN A 45 26.74 22.47 -7.47
C ASN A 45 27.80 21.97 -6.48
N THR A 46 29.00 21.73 -6.97
CA THR A 46 30.10 21.12 -6.20
C THR A 46 30.67 22.05 -5.15
N LYS A 47 30.57 23.38 -5.34
CA LYS A 47 31.07 24.38 -4.36
C LYS A 47 30.06 24.63 -3.25
N LYS A 48 28.78 24.69 -3.59
CA LYS A 48 27.71 24.98 -2.64
C LYS A 48 27.16 23.74 -1.98
N ASN A 49 27.47 22.55 -2.51
CA ASN A 49 26.97 21.26 -2.07
C ASN A 49 25.42 21.20 -2.12
N VAL A 50 24.82 21.68 -3.21
CA VAL A 50 23.38 21.81 -3.38
C VAL A 50 22.92 21.12 -4.67
N LEU A 51 21.89 20.29 -4.56
CA LEU A 51 21.15 19.72 -5.68
C LEU A 51 19.95 20.62 -6.00
N TYR A 52 19.73 20.92 -7.27
CA TYR A 52 18.56 21.67 -7.71
C TYR A 52 18.08 21.20 -9.09
N CYS A 53 16.76 21.25 -9.29
CA CYS A 53 16.15 21.02 -10.57
C CYS A 53 15.71 22.36 -11.19
N PHE A 54 16.06 22.60 -12.44
CA PHE A 54 15.74 23.82 -13.16
C PHE A 54 14.26 24.03 -13.39
N LYS A 55 13.51 22.95 -13.52
CA LYS A 55 12.08 22.99 -13.82
C LYS A 55 11.23 23.17 -12.56
N ASP A 56 11.62 22.48 -11.48
CA ASP A 56 10.86 22.49 -10.25
C ASP A 56 11.77 22.18 -9.05
N SER A 57 11.85 23.11 -8.10
CA SER A 57 12.66 22.96 -6.89
C SER A 57 12.21 21.81 -5.98
N GLU A 58 10.93 21.40 -6.06
CA GLU A 58 10.41 20.27 -5.30
C GLU A 58 11.04 18.94 -5.75
N HIS A 59 11.38 18.80 -7.04
CA HIS A 59 12.04 17.59 -7.54
C HIS A 59 13.39 17.33 -6.84
N SER A 60 14.20 18.35 -6.63
CA SER A 60 15.46 18.21 -5.91
C SER A 60 15.25 17.87 -4.44
N LYS A 61 14.22 18.42 -3.78
CA LYS A 61 13.86 18.08 -2.40
C LYS A 61 13.42 16.62 -2.27
N ILE A 62 12.61 16.14 -3.20
CA ILE A 62 12.15 14.73 -3.25
C ILE A 62 13.38 13.81 -3.40
N ILE A 63 14.25 14.07 -4.37
CA ILE A 63 15.46 13.28 -4.62
C ILE A 63 16.38 13.29 -3.39
N MET A 64 16.62 14.46 -2.79
CA MET A 64 17.43 14.58 -1.59
C MET A 64 16.84 13.82 -0.40
N SER A 65 15.53 13.90 -0.22
CA SER A 65 14.80 13.15 0.83
C SER A 65 14.96 11.63 0.67
N GLU A 66 14.86 11.12 -0.54
CA GLU A 66 15.01 9.68 -0.81
C GLU A 66 16.47 9.21 -0.63
N ILE A 67 17.44 10.01 -1.03
CA ILE A 67 18.86 9.72 -0.77
C ILE A 67 19.14 9.69 0.73
N MET A 68 18.65 10.70 1.50
CA MET A 68 18.80 10.75 2.95
C MET A 68 18.17 9.53 3.62
N LYS A 69 17.00 9.11 3.16
CA LYS A 69 16.30 7.92 3.65
C LYS A 69 17.13 6.66 3.43
N LYS A 70 17.67 6.45 2.21
CA LYS A 70 18.57 5.33 1.91
C LYS A 70 19.84 5.34 2.76
N LYS A 71 20.48 6.50 2.93
CA LYS A 71 21.67 6.66 3.80
C LYS A 71 21.36 6.36 5.26
N TYR A 72 20.20 6.81 5.74
CA TYR A 72 19.76 6.52 7.10
C TYR A 72 19.50 5.02 7.30
N GLU A 73 18.86 4.38 6.33
CA GLU A 73 18.62 2.93 6.32
C GLU A 73 19.95 2.15 6.26
N ALA A 74 20.88 2.52 5.38
CA ALA A 74 22.20 1.91 5.29
C ALA A 74 22.99 2.05 6.61
N LYS A 75 22.99 3.24 7.22
CA LYS A 75 23.65 3.48 8.51
C LYS A 75 23.02 2.72 9.68
N ARG A 76 21.70 2.53 9.65
CA ARG A 76 20.99 1.67 10.62
C ARG A 76 21.43 0.22 10.48
N ILE A 77 21.64 -0.26 9.26
CA ILE A 77 22.16 -1.61 8.97
C ILE A 77 23.61 -1.75 9.46
N GLU A 78 24.47 -0.77 9.18
CA GLU A 78 25.86 -0.76 9.68
C GLU A 78 25.93 -0.74 11.22
N ASN A 79 25.02 -0.03 11.88
CA ASN A 79 24.96 0.05 13.36
C ASN A 79 24.19 -1.14 13.98
N LYS A 80 23.87 -2.19 13.22
CA LYS A 80 23.07 -3.36 13.65
C LYS A 80 21.65 -3.00 14.16
N GLU A 81 21.15 -1.81 13.88
CA GLU A 81 19.76 -1.46 14.14
C GLU A 81 18.89 -1.92 12.96
N ILE A 82 18.58 -3.19 12.91
CA ILE A 82 17.62 -3.75 11.96
C ILE A 82 16.27 -3.03 12.20
N PRO A 83 15.64 -2.43 11.15
CA PRO A 83 14.33 -1.81 11.29
C PRO A 83 13.32 -2.75 11.95
N ALA A 84 12.44 -2.22 12.79
CA ALA A 84 11.51 -3.04 13.56
C ALA A 84 10.66 -3.96 12.68
N HIS A 85 10.24 -3.50 11.50
CA HIS A 85 9.49 -4.32 10.54
C HIS A 85 10.30 -5.48 9.95
N ILE A 86 11.62 -5.30 9.72
CA ILE A 86 12.49 -6.39 9.26
C ILE A 86 12.79 -7.35 10.43
N LYS A 87 13.11 -6.80 11.61
CA LYS A 87 13.39 -7.61 12.81
C LYS A 87 12.20 -8.46 13.25
N ASN A 88 10.98 -7.98 12.98
CA ASN A 88 9.74 -8.66 13.37
C ASN A 88 9.06 -9.39 12.21
N GLN A 89 9.73 -9.57 11.07
CA GLN A 89 9.08 -10.10 9.87
C GLN A 89 8.48 -11.49 10.07
N GLU A 90 9.19 -12.39 10.73
CA GLU A 90 8.67 -13.72 11.07
C GLU A 90 7.43 -13.62 11.98
N LYS A 91 7.49 -12.77 12.99
CA LYS A 91 6.34 -12.49 13.87
C LYS A 91 5.18 -11.87 13.12
N TYR A 92 5.43 -11.00 12.14
CA TYR A 92 4.39 -10.40 11.33
C TYR A 92 3.74 -11.41 10.40
N LEU A 93 4.53 -12.23 9.72
CA LEU A 93 4.01 -13.29 8.85
C LEU A 93 3.18 -14.31 9.65
N TYR A 94 3.70 -14.74 10.78
CA TYR A 94 2.96 -15.59 11.71
C TYR A 94 1.62 -14.98 12.14
N TYR A 95 1.63 -13.73 12.60
CA TYR A 95 0.40 -13.06 13.05
C TYR A 95 -0.61 -12.85 11.91
N MET A 96 -0.14 -12.56 10.72
CA MET A 96 -0.97 -12.49 9.53
C MET A 96 -1.63 -13.85 9.22
N GLU A 97 -0.83 -14.92 9.20
CA GLU A 97 -1.31 -16.26 8.94
C GLU A 97 -2.33 -16.71 9.98
N LEU A 98 -2.04 -16.49 11.26
CA LEU A 98 -2.96 -16.78 12.35
C LEU A 98 -4.31 -16.10 12.16
N CYS A 99 -4.31 -14.77 11.95
CA CYS A 99 -5.54 -14.00 11.82
C CYS A 99 -6.32 -14.34 10.54
N ASN A 100 -5.64 -14.59 9.43
CA ASN A 100 -6.25 -14.97 8.16
C ASN A 100 -6.83 -16.39 8.22
N SER A 101 -6.04 -17.38 8.67
CA SER A 101 -6.49 -18.78 8.81
C SER A 101 -7.62 -18.92 9.83
N ALA A 102 -7.57 -18.16 10.94
CA ALA A 102 -8.67 -18.12 11.91
C ALA A 102 -9.95 -17.56 11.29
N LEU A 103 -9.86 -16.48 10.50
CA LEU A 103 -11.00 -15.91 9.78
C LEU A 103 -11.55 -16.87 8.72
N LEU A 104 -10.68 -17.49 7.92
CA LEU A 104 -11.05 -18.47 6.91
C LEU A 104 -11.65 -19.75 7.52
N GLY A 105 -11.36 -20.04 8.79
CA GLY A 105 -11.74 -21.28 9.46
C GLY A 105 -10.90 -22.47 9.00
N THR A 106 -9.70 -22.21 8.50
CA THR A 106 -8.70 -23.21 8.07
C THR A 106 -7.64 -23.50 9.14
N LEU A 107 -7.68 -22.78 10.26
CA LEU A 107 -6.81 -23.01 11.39
C LEU A 107 -7.00 -24.42 11.95
N THR A 108 -5.92 -25.21 12.08
CA THR A 108 -5.94 -26.57 12.57
C THR A 108 -5.24 -26.69 13.92
N LYS A 109 -5.56 -27.79 14.65
CA LYS A 109 -4.88 -28.11 15.90
C LYS A 109 -3.39 -28.32 15.68
N ASP A 110 -2.99 -29.03 14.62
CA ASP A 110 -1.58 -29.35 14.33
C ASP A 110 -0.78 -28.06 14.06
N TRP A 111 -1.37 -27.08 13.36
CA TRP A 111 -0.74 -25.78 13.16
C TRP A 111 -0.57 -25.03 14.49
N ILE A 112 -1.59 -25.03 15.35
CA ILE A 112 -1.57 -24.38 16.66
C ILE A 112 -0.48 -25.03 17.55
N ASP A 113 -0.38 -26.36 17.56
CA ASP A 113 0.62 -27.09 18.33
C ASP A 113 2.04 -26.75 17.83
N ALA A 114 2.27 -26.80 16.52
CA ALA A 114 3.58 -26.49 15.92
C ALA A 114 4.07 -25.07 16.21
N VAL A 115 3.13 -24.11 16.27
CA VAL A 115 3.44 -22.72 16.60
C VAL A 115 3.71 -22.56 18.10
N ASN A 116 2.97 -23.26 18.94
CA ASN A 116 3.18 -23.24 20.38
C ASN A 116 4.55 -23.82 20.76
N GLU A 117 5.03 -24.85 20.05
CA GLU A 117 6.37 -25.42 20.22
C GLU A 117 7.51 -24.42 19.89
N GLN A 118 7.21 -23.37 19.12
CA GLN A 118 8.14 -22.28 18.78
C GLN A 118 8.04 -21.06 19.72
N ASP A 119 7.34 -21.18 20.84
CA ASP A 119 7.11 -20.09 21.81
C ASP A 119 6.51 -18.81 21.19
N MET A 120 5.73 -18.96 20.11
CA MET A 120 5.14 -17.82 19.41
C MET A 120 3.82 -17.35 20.02
N PHE A 121 3.18 -18.17 20.87
CA PHE A 121 1.99 -17.81 21.63
C PHE A 121 2.35 -17.24 23.01
N GLU A 122 1.54 -16.26 23.45
CA GLU A 122 1.49 -15.90 24.87
C GLU A 122 0.68 -16.95 25.68
N ASP A 123 0.89 -17.04 26.98
CA ASP A 123 0.36 -18.09 27.88
C ASP A 123 -1.13 -18.45 27.69
N ASN A 124 -1.96 -17.49 27.28
CA ASN A 124 -3.41 -17.69 27.11
C ASN A 124 -3.85 -17.90 25.65
N GLU A 125 -2.96 -17.75 24.67
CA GLU A 125 -3.34 -17.74 23.26
C GLU A 125 -3.55 -19.15 22.73
N TYR A 126 -2.67 -20.07 23.07
CA TYR A 126 -2.78 -21.48 22.69
C TYR A 126 -4.18 -22.04 22.99
N LYS A 127 -4.60 -21.95 24.26
CA LYS A 127 -5.92 -22.43 24.69
C LYS A 127 -7.05 -21.71 23.98
N PHE A 128 -6.93 -20.40 23.82
CA PHE A 128 -7.94 -19.59 23.15
C PHE A 128 -8.16 -20.06 21.71
N TYR A 129 -7.10 -20.31 20.93
CA TYR A 129 -7.23 -20.74 19.53
C TYR A 129 -7.67 -22.19 19.40
N LEU A 130 -7.27 -23.08 20.30
CA LEU A 130 -7.81 -24.45 20.37
C LEU A 130 -9.33 -24.47 20.63
N ASP A 131 -9.83 -23.53 21.41
CA ASP A 131 -11.27 -23.42 21.64
C ASP A 131 -11.98 -22.72 20.46
N LEU A 132 -11.32 -21.72 19.83
CA LEU A 132 -11.87 -21.01 18.69
C LEU A 132 -12.21 -21.94 17.50
N ILE A 133 -11.32 -22.87 17.17
CA ILE A 133 -11.51 -23.81 16.04
C ILE A 133 -12.71 -24.74 16.21
N LYS A 134 -13.23 -24.89 17.43
CA LYS A 134 -14.43 -25.69 17.77
C LYS A 134 -15.73 -24.89 17.64
N THR A 135 -15.65 -23.60 17.32
CA THR A 135 -16.80 -22.67 17.34
C THR A 135 -17.20 -22.25 15.92
N ASP A 136 -18.39 -21.66 15.81
CA ASP A 136 -18.90 -21.03 14.59
C ASP A 136 -18.49 -19.55 14.45
N LYS A 137 -17.66 -19.03 15.36
CA LYS A 137 -17.23 -17.62 15.34
C LYS A 137 -16.56 -17.20 14.01
N PRO A 138 -15.67 -18.01 13.40
CA PRO A 138 -15.09 -17.68 12.09
C PRO A 138 -16.17 -17.56 10.99
N GLN A 139 -17.14 -18.46 10.97
CA GLN A 139 -18.25 -18.40 10.01
C GLN A 139 -19.10 -17.13 10.21
N LYS A 140 -19.41 -16.78 11.45
CA LYS A 140 -20.16 -15.56 11.78
C LYS A 140 -19.40 -14.30 11.40
N ALA A 141 -18.08 -14.26 11.60
CA ALA A 141 -17.23 -13.14 11.19
C ALA A 141 -17.22 -12.98 9.66
N ARG A 142 -17.09 -14.06 8.91
CA ARG A 142 -17.18 -14.03 7.43
C ARG A 142 -18.57 -13.59 6.96
N ALA A 143 -19.63 -14.10 7.56
CA ALA A 143 -20.99 -13.68 7.23
C ALA A 143 -21.20 -12.18 7.46
N TYR A 144 -20.73 -11.67 8.60
CA TYR A 144 -20.79 -10.25 8.92
C TYR A 144 -19.97 -9.39 7.91
N LEU A 145 -18.76 -9.83 7.56
CA LEU A 145 -17.92 -9.14 6.58
C LEU A 145 -18.59 -9.10 5.19
N LYS A 146 -19.16 -10.23 4.78
CA LYS A 146 -19.91 -10.33 3.52
C LYS A 146 -21.14 -9.41 3.52
N GLU A 147 -21.88 -9.36 4.62
CA GLU A 147 -23.05 -8.48 4.75
C GLU A 147 -22.67 -7.00 4.75
N GLN A 148 -21.66 -6.62 5.52
CA GLN A 148 -21.29 -5.21 5.73
C GLN A 148 -20.41 -4.64 4.63
N ARG A 149 -19.65 -5.49 3.93
CA ARG A 149 -18.64 -5.07 2.94
C ARG A 149 -18.73 -5.80 1.60
N GLY A 150 -19.53 -6.86 1.51
CA GLY A 150 -19.62 -7.66 0.30
C GLY A 150 -18.41 -8.58 0.05
N ILE A 151 -17.43 -8.62 0.96
CA ILE A 151 -16.18 -9.36 0.76
C ILE A 151 -16.43 -10.86 0.89
N ASN A 152 -16.01 -11.62 -0.13
CA ASN A 152 -16.12 -13.07 -0.18
C ASN A 152 -14.84 -13.78 0.35
N THR A 153 -14.93 -15.10 0.54
CA THR A 153 -13.85 -15.91 1.10
C THR A 153 -12.60 -15.90 0.22
N SER A 154 -12.75 -15.96 -1.11
CA SER A 154 -11.61 -15.95 -2.03
C SER A 154 -10.83 -14.63 -1.95
N THR A 155 -11.52 -13.50 -1.78
CA THR A 155 -10.86 -12.21 -1.61
C THR A 155 -10.12 -12.10 -0.27
N ILE A 156 -10.69 -12.67 0.81
CA ILE A 156 -10.01 -12.77 2.12
C ILE A 156 -8.68 -13.52 1.96
N GLU A 157 -8.71 -14.66 1.28
CA GLU A 157 -7.53 -15.48 1.03
C GLU A 157 -6.46 -14.74 0.20
N GLN A 158 -6.87 -14.10 -0.89
CA GLN A 158 -5.97 -13.41 -1.82
C GLN A 158 -5.32 -12.15 -1.25
N THR A 159 -6.01 -11.44 -0.35
CA THR A 159 -5.53 -10.19 0.22
C THR A 159 -4.88 -10.36 1.60
N GLY A 160 -4.93 -11.56 2.17
CA GLY A 160 -4.42 -11.82 3.52
C GLY A 160 -5.23 -11.13 4.63
N LEU A 161 -6.43 -10.59 4.31
CA LEU A 161 -7.29 -9.98 5.32
C LEU A 161 -7.58 -10.98 6.44
N GLY A 162 -7.36 -10.56 7.69
CA GLY A 162 -7.55 -11.40 8.86
C GLY A 162 -8.49 -10.78 9.89
N PHE A 163 -8.79 -11.58 10.92
CA PHE A 163 -9.51 -11.11 12.09
C PHE A 163 -8.86 -11.66 13.37
N ASP A 164 -8.39 -10.76 14.22
CA ASP A 164 -7.91 -11.10 15.55
C ASP A 164 -9.12 -11.30 16.48
N PHE A 165 -9.47 -12.57 16.71
CA PHE A 165 -10.62 -12.95 17.54
C PHE A 165 -10.41 -12.62 19.03
N LYS A 166 -9.16 -12.58 19.50
CA LYS A 166 -8.82 -12.23 20.89
C LYS A 166 -8.99 -10.72 21.11
N ALA A 167 -8.38 -9.90 20.24
CA ALA A 167 -8.46 -8.44 20.32
C ALA A 167 -9.70 -7.84 19.64
N ARG A 168 -10.51 -8.63 18.96
CA ARG A 168 -11.74 -8.25 18.25
C ARG A 168 -11.54 -7.11 17.27
N LYS A 169 -10.60 -7.30 16.34
CA LYS A 169 -10.25 -6.31 15.31
C LYS A 169 -9.98 -6.98 13.97
N TRP A 170 -10.33 -6.29 12.90
CA TRP A 170 -9.89 -6.64 11.54
C TRP A 170 -8.41 -6.32 11.41
N VAL A 171 -7.68 -7.20 10.76
CA VAL A 171 -6.23 -7.13 10.57
C VAL A 171 -5.96 -7.06 9.06
N ILE A 172 -5.45 -5.93 8.62
CA ILE A 172 -5.17 -5.66 7.21
C ILE A 172 -3.65 -5.61 7.07
N PRO A 173 -3.02 -6.57 6.39
CA PRO A 173 -1.58 -6.56 6.18
C PRO A 173 -1.19 -5.41 5.24
N ILE A 174 -0.09 -4.76 5.53
CA ILE A 174 0.49 -3.69 4.72
C ILE A 174 1.76 -4.22 4.06
N PHE A 175 1.65 -4.55 2.80
CA PHE A 175 2.79 -4.90 1.97
C PHE A 175 3.30 -3.66 1.25
N ASP A 176 4.62 -3.48 1.20
CA ASP A 176 5.22 -2.46 0.34
C ASP A 176 5.18 -2.87 -1.14
N MET A 177 5.69 -2.02 -2.03
CA MET A 177 5.72 -2.29 -3.47
C MET A 177 6.62 -3.47 -3.85
N SER A 178 7.50 -3.92 -2.95
CA SER A 178 8.36 -5.10 -3.11
C SER A 178 7.78 -6.36 -2.44
N CYS A 179 6.51 -6.33 -2.04
CA CYS A 179 5.81 -7.42 -1.32
C CYS A 179 6.41 -7.78 0.04
N ASN A 180 7.14 -6.89 0.70
CA ASN A 180 7.54 -7.10 2.08
C ASN A 180 6.39 -6.68 3.01
N LEU A 181 6.05 -7.53 3.98
CA LEU A 181 5.09 -7.18 5.02
C LEU A 181 5.72 -6.18 5.99
N THR A 182 5.21 -4.94 5.99
CA THR A 182 5.81 -3.81 6.73
C THR A 182 5.06 -3.46 8.01
N GLY A 183 3.92 -4.10 8.25
CA GLY A 183 3.08 -3.92 9.43
C GLY A 183 1.61 -4.16 9.13
N PHE A 184 0.75 -3.69 10.02
CA PHE A 184 -0.69 -3.87 9.93
C PHE A 184 -1.46 -2.57 10.10
N ARG A 185 -2.57 -2.51 9.38
CA ARG A 185 -3.66 -1.59 9.67
C ARG A 185 -4.78 -2.36 10.36
N TYR A 186 -5.35 -1.73 11.37
CA TYR A 186 -6.41 -2.34 12.16
C TYR A 186 -7.71 -1.56 12.02
N ARG A 187 -8.82 -2.29 12.05
CA ARG A 187 -10.15 -1.70 12.17
C ARG A 187 -10.92 -2.43 13.26
N GLY A 188 -11.69 -1.68 14.07
CA GLY A 188 -12.56 -2.26 15.09
C GLY A 188 -13.54 -3.27 14.51
N ALA A 189 -13.92 -4.29 15.30
CA ALA A 189 -14.78 -5.38 14.86
C ALA A 189 -16.13 -4.89 14.29
N ASP A 190 -16.69 -3.82 14.84
CA ASP A 190 -17.94 -3.21 14.36
C ASP A 190 -17.62 -2.10 13.35
N PHE A 191 -18.00 -2.30 12.10
CA PHE A 191 -17.80 -1.32 11.01
C PHE A 191 -18.56 0.00 11.21
N ARG A 192 -19.59 0.04 12.05
CA ARG A 192 -20.30 1.28 12.41
C ARG A 192 -19.42 2.21 13.25
N GLN A 193 -18.43 1.67 13.95
CA GLN A 193 -17.45 2.45 14.69
C GLN A 193 -16.29 2.82 13.74
N LYS A 194 -16.07 4.11 13.51
CA LYS A 194 -14.98 4.59 12.65
C LYS A 194 -13.59 4.49 13.32
N LYS A 195 -13.33 3.40 14.03
CA LYS A 195 -12.06 3.19 14.73
C LYS A 195 -11.07 2.47 13.81
N VAL A 196 -10.15 3.23 13.25
CA VAL A 196 -9.05 2.74 12.42
C VAL A 196 -7.73 3.21 13.01
N TRP A 197 -6.73 2.35 13.06
CA TRP A 197 -5.39 2.73 13.51
C TRP A 197 -4.33 1.87 12.83
N THR A 198 -3.13 2.41 12.74
CA THR A 198 -1.96 1.71 12.20
C THR A 198 -1.11 1.18 13.35
N GLU A 199 -0.48 0.05 13.15
CA GLU A 199 0.48 -0.49 14.11
C GLU A 199 1.62 0.50 14.35
N LYS A 200 2.06 0.59 15.61
CA LYS A 200 3.19 1.46 15.96
C LYS A 200 4.48 0.94 15.28
N GLY A 201 5.09 1.78 14.47
CA GLY A 201 6.31 1.43 13.72
C GLY A 201 6.09 0.86 12.32
N ALA A 202 4.83 0.67 11.90
CA ALA A 202 4.53 0.34 10.51
C ALA A 202 4.97 1.48 9.58
N LEU A 203 5.48 1.11 8.40
CA LEU A 203 5.93 2.11 7.43
C LEU A 203 4.74 2.85 6.81
N LYS A 204 4.94 4.14 6.60
CA LYS A 204 4.05 4.92 5.72
C LYS A 204 4.42 4.60 4.29
N THR A 205 3.58 3.85 3.61
CA THR A 205 3.87 3.35 2.28
C THR A 205 2.63 3.37 1.40
N LEU A 206 2.83 3.25 0.10
CA LEU A 206 1.80 2.80 -0.82
C LEU A 206 1.66 1.29 -0.63
N ALA A 207 0.55 0.88 -0.01
CA ALA A 207 0.30 -0.52 0.29
C ALA A 207 -0.21 -1.25 -0.96
N ARG A 208 0.40 -2.39 -1.27
CA ARG A 208 -0.02 -3.28 -2.34
C ARG A 208 -0.99 -4.34 -1.80
N PHE A 209 -2.14 -4.49 -2.43
CA PHE A 209 -3.18 -5.45 -2.05
C PHE A 209 -3.28 -6.64 -3.00
N TYR A 210 -2.91 -6.46 -4.26
CA TYR A 210 -2.97 -7.50 -5.27
C TYR A 210 -2.09 -7.16 -6.48
N GLY A 211 -1.77 -8.19 -7.28
CA GLY A 211 -1.13 -8.06 -8.58
C GLY A 211 0.34 -8.44 -8.60
N ALA A 212 0.92 -8.56 -9.79
CA ALA A 212 2.33 -8.85 -10.02
C ALA A 212 3.10 -7.58 -10.41
N ASP A 213 4.43 -7.62 -10.31
CA ASP A 213 5.29 -6.52 -10.76
C ASP A 213 5.24 -6.29 -12.28
N THR A 214 4.75 -7.27 -13.01
CA THR A 214 4.54 -7.23 -14.48
C THR A 214 3.17 -6.67 -14.87
N ALA A 215 2.34 -6.25 -13.92
CA ALA A 215 1.02 -5.71 -14.20
C ALA A 215 1.09 -4.44 -15.06
N ASN A 216 0.28 -4.37 -16.11
CA ASN A 216 0.23 -3.22 -17.02
C ASN A 216 -0.71 -2.11 -16.49
N ILE A 217 -1.69 -2.46 -15.66
CA ILE A 217 -2.65 -1.50 -15.12
C ILE A 217 -2.52 -1.44 -13.60
N CYS A 218 -2.36 -0.24 -13.05
CA CYS A 218 -2.39 0.00 -11.62
C CYS A 218 -3.65 0.76 -11.23
N TYR A 219 -4.40 0.23 -10.27
CA TYR A 219 -5.53 0.89 -9.64
C TYR A 219 -5.12 1.37 -8.25
N CYS A 220 -5.41 2.63 -7.94
CA CYS A 220 -5.16 3.21 -6.63
C CYS A 220 -6.50 3.58 -5.99
N ALA A 221 -6.87 2.89 -4.92
CA ALA A 221 -8.06 3.18 -4.11
C ALA A 221 -7.73 4.11 -2.95
N GLU A 222 -8.73 4.79 -2.38
CA GLU A 222 -8.53 5.71 -1.26
C GLU A 222 -8.16 5.00 0.03
N GLY A 223 -8.85 3.92 0.35
CA GLY A 223 -8.71 3.19 1.60
C GLY A 223 -8.44 1.69 1.41
N GLU A 224 -8.02 1.04 2.49
CA GLU A 224 -7.64 -0.38 2.46
C GLU A 224 -8.83 -1.29 2.12
N PHE A 225 -10.02 -1.02 2.68
CA PHE A 225 -11.22 -1.81 2.35
C PHE A 225 -11.71 -1.56 0.93
N ASP A 226 -11.53 -0.34 0.43
CA ASP A 226 -11.86 0.01 -0.96
C ASP A 226 -10.93 -0.73 -1.93
N ALA A 227 -9.64 -0.82 -1.59
CA ALA A 227 -8.67 -1.63 -2.33
C ALA A 227 -9.06 -3.12 -2.35
N ILE A 228 -9.45 -3.69 -1.21
CA ILE A 228 -9.86 -5.10 -1.10
C ILE A 228 -11.12 -5.38 -1.95
N ILE A 229 -12.12 -4.50 -1.90
CA ILE A 229 -13.33 -4.63 -2.73
C ILE A 229 -13.02 -4.45 -4.21
N LEU A 230 -12.12 -3.53 -4.54
CA LEU A 230 -11.69 -3.32 -5.91
C LEU A 230 -10.99 -4.56 -6.48
N VAL A 231 -10.14 -5.23 -5.70
CA VAL A 231 -9.56 -6.53 -6.07
C VAL A 231 -10.67 -7.53 -6.40
N GLN A 232 -11.66 -7.68 -5.51
CA GLN A 232 -12.77 -8.59 -5.72
C GLN A 232 -13.55 -8.28 -7.00
N TRP A 233 -13.92 -7.02 -7.19
CA TRP A 233 -14.70 -6.59 -8.35
C TRP A 233 -13.95 -6.80 -9.66
N LEU A 234 -12.66 -6.48 -9.72
CA LEU A 234 -11.83 -6.69 -10.90
C LEU A 234 -11.70 -8.18 -11.25
N LEU A 235 -11.47 -9.03 -10.26
CA LEU A 235 -11.38 -10.49 -10.47
C LEU A 235 -12.72 -11.09 -10.91
N GLU A 236 -13.83 -10.68 -10.33
CA GLU A 236 -15.19 -11.13 -10.74
C GLU A 236 -15.54 -10.68 -12.16
N ASN A 237 -14.95 -9.60 -12.66
CA ASN A 237 -15.09 -9.16 -14.05
C ASN A 237 -13.99 -9.74 -14.97
N ASN A 238 -13.29 -10.80 -14.53
CA ASN A 238 -12.20 -11.43 -15.29
C ASN A 238 -11.10 -10.49 -15.75
N GLN A 239 -10.92 -9.36 -15.05
CA GLN A 239 -9.81 -8.46 -15.32
C GLN A 239 -8.51 -9.20 -14.98
N LYS A 240 -7.55 -9.11 -15.90
CA LYS A 240 -6.21 -9.69 -15.74
C LYS A 240 -5.17 -8.58 -15.78
N ASP A 241 -3.97 -8.92 -15.35
CA ASP A 241 -2.81 -8.06 -15.53
C ASP A 241 -2.95 -6.68 -14.86
N PHE A 242 -3.44 -6.68 -13.64
CA PHE A 242 -3.62 -5.49 -12.84
C PHE A 242 -2.94 -5.57 -11.47
N MET A 243 -2.66 -4.39 -10.91
CA MET A 243 -2.23 -4.20 -9.53
C MET A 243 -3.22 -3.29 -8.82
N VAL A 244 -3.48 -3.55 -7.55
CA VAL A 244 -4.28 -2.68 -6.68
C VAL A 244 -3.43 -2.20 -5.52
N VAL A 245 -3.41 -0.90 -5.32
CA VAL A 245 -2.69 -0.23 -4.23
C VAL A 245 -3.59 0.76 -3.49
N SER A 246 -3.20 1.10 -2.27
CA SER A 246 -3.84 2.16 -1.48
C SER A 246 -2.81 2.83 -0.56
N PRO A 247 -2.91 4.14 -0.30
CA PRO A 247 -2.04 4.79 0.68
C PRO A 247 -2.36 4.28 2.09
N SER A 248 -1.33 3.85 2.83
CA SER A 248 -1.50 3.28 4.18
C SER A 248 -1.99 4.29 5.24
N ASN A 249 -2.13 5.56 4.91
CA ASN A 249 -2.58 6.64 5.80
C ASN A 249 -3.73 7.49 5.21
N GLY A 250 -4.47 6.96 4.24
CA GLY A 250 -5.60 7.64 3.59
C GLY A 250 -5.21 8.65 2.51
N ALA A 251 -6.22 9.24 1.85
CA ALA A 251 -6.07 10.10 0.66
C ALA A 251 -5.05 11.24 0.83
N SER A 252 -5.00 11.88 1.98
CA SER A 252 -4.08 13.00 2.24
C SER A 252 -2.60 12.64 2.16
N SER A 253 -2.26 11.36 2.26
CA SER A 253 -0.88 10.87 2.13
C SER A 253 -0.52 10.44 0.70
N LEU A 254 -1.51 10.32 -0.19
CA LEU A 254 -1.34 9.73 -1.52
C LEU A 254 -0.25 10.45 -2.32
N LEU A 255 -0.29 11.78 -2.39
CA LEU A 255 0.70 12.56 -3.13
C LEU A 255 2.14 12.30 -2.67
N SER A 256 2.34 12.07 -1.37
CA SER A 256 3.66 11.81 -0.79
C SER A 256 4.19 10.40 -1.05
N VAL A 257 3.30 9.42 -1.27
CA VAL A 257 3.68 8.02 -1.51
C VAL A 257 3.64 7.63 -2.99
N MET A 258 3.03 8.44 -3.86
CA MET A 258 2.99 8.19 -5.32
C MET A 258 4.36 7.93 -5.97
N PRO A 259 5.47 8.59 -5.56
CA PRO A 259 6.79 8.28 -6.12
C PRO A 259 7.24 6.82 -5.92
N GLN A 260 6.65 6.09 -4.96
CA GLN A 260 6.96 4.67 -4.74
C GLN A 260 6.38 3.77 -5.84
N LEU A 261 5.42 4.26 -6.62
CA LEU A 261 4.71 3.46 -7.61
C LEU A 261 5.52 3.16 -8.88
N GLN A 262 6.66 3.78 -9.13
CA GLN A 262 7.43 3.62 -10.37
C GLN A 262 6.50 3.75 -11.61
N LEU A 263 5.95 4.94 -11.82
CA LEU A 263 4.89 5.25 -12.78
C LEU A 263 5.15 4.73 -14.22
N ASN A 264 6.42 4.67 -14.63
CA ASN A 264 6.85 4.21 -15.96
C ASN A 264 6.71 2.69 -16.19
N LYS A 265 6.36 1.92 -15.17
CA LYS A 265 6.11 0.47 -15.30
C LYS A 265 4.69 0.15 -15.79
N PHE A 266 3.77 1.09 -15.67
CA PHE A 266 2.37 0.86 -15.98
C PHE A 266 1.96 1.57 -17.28
N GLU A 267 1.19 0.89 -18.10
CA GLU A 267 0.55 1.50 -19.27
C GLU A 267 -0.57 2.46 -18.83
N GLN A 268 -1.26 2.13 -17.73
CA GLN A 268 -2.32 2.94 -17.18
C GLN A 268 -2.27 2.94 -15.65
N ILE A 269 -2.46 4.12 -15.06
CA ILE A 269 -2.67 4.29 -13.62
C ILE A 269 -4.02 4.96 -13.42
N LYS A 270 -4.90 4.31 -12.67
CA LYS A 270 -6.29 4.70 -12.47
C LYS A 270 -6.55 5.01 -10.99
N LEU A 271 -7.00 6.22 -10.70
CA LEU A 271 -7.42 6.60 -9.35
C LEU A 271 -8.91 6.31 -9.16
N ILE A 272 -9.24 5.67 -8.04
CA ILE A 272 -10.60 5.43 -7.57
C ILE A 272 -10.68 5.92 -6.12
N MET A 273 -10.68 7.26 -5.97
CA MET A 273 -10.87 7.93 -4.69
C MET A 273 -12.37 8.04 -4.38
N ASP A 274 -12.72 8.42 -3.16
CA ASP A 274 -14.11 8.68 -2.80
C ASP A 274 -14.71 9.82 -3.66
N ASN A 275 -16.00 9.74 -3.93
CA ASN A 275 -16.74 10.74 -4.69
C ASN A 275 -17.24 11.85 -3.77
N ASP A 276 -16.31 12.48 -3.07
CA ASP A 276 -16.53 13.60 -2.17
C ASP A 276 -15.47 14.69 -2.37
N ALA A 277 -15.59 15.79 -1.64
CA ALA A 277 -14.69 16.94 -1.78
C ALA A 277 -13.22 16.60 -1.44
N SER A 278 -12.96 15.63 -0.54
CA SER A 278 -11.62 15.19 -0.20
C SER A 278 -10.99 14.37 -1.32
N GLY A 279 -11.75 13.41 -1.85
CA GLY A 279 -11.34 12.59 -2.98
C GLY A 279 -11.15 13.40 -4.26
N ASP A 280 -12.01 14.40 -4.51
CA ASP A 280 -11.86 15.33 -5.64
C ASP A 280 -10.57 16.13 -5.52
N LYS A 281 -10.30 16.70 -4.34
CA LYS A 281 -9.07 17.45 -4.09
C LYS A 281 -7.84 16.58 -4.30
N ALA A 282 -7.80 15.40 -3.69
CA ALA A 282 -6.67 14.47 -3.82
C ALA A 282 -6.45 14.03 -5.28
N THR A 283 -7.54 13.73 -6.01
CA THR A 283 -7.49 13.37 -7.43
C THR A 283 -6.92 14.49 -8.28
N ASN A 284 -7.43 15.73 -8.11
CA ASN A 284 -6.98 16.88 -8.89
C ASN A 284 -5.50 17.20 -8.64
N GLU A 285 -5.04 17.20 -7.38
CA GLU A 285 -3.63 17.42 -7.02
C GLU A 285 -2.70 16.36 -7.65
N ILE A 286 -3.15 15.10 -7.70
CA ILE A 286 -2.38 14.02 -8.31
C ILE A 286 -2.32 14.18 -9.82
N ILE A 287 -3.42 14.42 -10.50
CA ILE A 287 -3.49 14.54 -11.96
C ILE A 287 -2.74 15.80 -12.44
N GLU A 288 -2.82 16.90 -11.70
CA GLU A 288 -2.05 18.11 -11.99
C GLU A 288 -0.54 17.82 -11.99
N LYS A 289 -0.07 17.04 -11.03
CA LYS A 289 1.35 16.67 -10.90
C LYS A 289 1.76 15.53 -11.84
N TYR A 290 0.87 14.62 -12.14
CA TYR A 290 1.10 13.42 -12.94
C TYR A 290 0.02 13.25 -14.01
N PRO A 291 0.09 14.00 -15.13
CA PRO A 291 -0.99 14.06 -16.13
C PRO A 291 -1.33 12.73 -16.85
N MET A 292 -0.45 11.71 -16.73
CA MET A 292 -0.71 10.37 -17.24
C MET A 292 -1.67 9.55 -16.38
N ILE A 293 -2.00 10.01 -15.18
CA ILE A 293 -2.90 9.33 -14.26
C ILE A 293 -4.34 9.67 -14.59
N ILE A 294 -5.21 8.66 -14.58
CA ILE A 294 -6.60 8.75 -15.01
C ILE A 294 -7.52 8.77 -13.77
N ASP A 295 -8.43 9.75 -13.68
CA ASP A 295 -9.59 9.67 -12.78
C ASP A 295 -10.56 8.60 -13.34
N ALA A 296 -10.69 7.48 -12.64
CA ALA A 296 -11.52 6.37 -13.06
C ALA A 296 -12.83 6.26 -12.26
N ARG A 297 -13.32 7.37 -11.69
CA ARG A 297 -14.52 7.42 -10.84
C ARG A 297 -15.84 7.69 -11.58
N ASP A 298 -15.88 7.69 -12.91
CA ASP A 298 -17.09 8.00 -13.67
C ASP A 298 -18.29 7.12 -13.27
N PHE A 299 -18.06 5.86 -12.93
CA PHE A 299 -19.11 4.94 -12.48
C PHE A 299 -19.67 5.31 -11.10
N LEU A 300 -18.86 5.88 -10.20
CA LEU A 300 -19.30 6.42 -8.90
C LEU A 300 -20.10 7.71 -9.09
N LYS A 301 -19.55 8.64 -9.89
CA LYS A 301 -20.17 9.94 -10.19
C LYS A 301 -21.52 9.76 -10.86
N SER A 302 -21.61 8.95 -11.91
CA SER A 302 -22.86 8.68 -12.64
C SER A 302 -23.92 7.96 -11.80
N SER A 303 -23.49 7.20 -10.79
CA SER A 303 -24.39 6.51 -9.87
C SER A 303 -24.76 7.32 -8.63
N ASN A 304 -24.17 8.48 -8.42
CA ASN A 304 -24.24 9.31 -7.21
C ASN A 304 -23.94 8.50 -5.94
N ILE A 305 -22.85 7.72 -5.99
CA ILE A 305 -22.39 6.85 -4.90
C ILE A 305 -21.01 7.35 -4.44
N ASN A 306 -20.78 7.34 -3.13
CA ASN A 306 -19.59 7.93 -2.53
C ASN A 306 -18.32 7.10 -2.77
N ASP A 307 -18.36 5.83 -2.50
CA ASP A 307 -17.18 4.95 -2.54
C ASP A 307 -17.43 3.64 -3.28
N ILE A 308 -16.35 2.92 -3.58
CA ILE A 308 -16.44 1.66 -4.32
C ILE A 308 -17.11 0.54 -3.52
N ASN A 309 -16.99 0.53 -2.19
CA ASN A 309 -17.64 -0.46 -1.36
C ASN A 309 -19.17 -0.31 -1.40
N ASP A 310 -19.65 0.93 -1.28
CA ASP A 310 -21.05 1.26 -1.45
C ASP A 310 -21.57 0.93 -2.85
N PHE A 311 -20.78 1.21 -3.90
CA PHE A 311 -21.10 0.85 -5.27
C PHE A 311 -21.24 -0.67 -5.43
N TYR A 312 -20.28 -1.43 -4.93
CA TYR A 312 -20.30 -2.88 -5.00
C TYR A 312 -21.52 -3.46 -4.29
N LEU A 313 -21.83 -3.02 -3.08
CA LEU A 313 -22.98 -3.47 -2.31
C LEU A 313 -24.32 -3.13 -2.99
N LYS A 314 -24.48 -1.89 -3.44
CA LYS A 314 -25.76 -1.36 -3.93
C LYS A 314 -26.06 -1.74 -5.39
N LYS A 315 -25.06 -1.84 -6.23
CA LYS A 315 -25.23 -2.09 -7.67
C LYS A 315 -24.86 -3.51 -8.07
N VAL A 316 -23.66 -3.97 -7.68
CA VAL A 316 -23.17 -5.26 -8.14
C VAL A 316 -23.87 -6.43 -7.44
N LEU A 317 -23.94 -6.44 -6.10
CA LEU A 317 -24.55 -7.53 -5.35
C LEU A 317 -26.06 -7.58 -5.48
N LYS A 318 -26.77 -6.44 -5.62
CA LYS A 318 -28.22 -6.45 -5.84
C LYS A 318 -28.55 -7.05 -7.19
N THR A 319 -27.91 -6.63 -8.26
CA THR A 319 -28.12 -7.18 -9.61
C THR A 319 -27.86 -8.69 -9.66
N LYS A 320 -26.82 -9.19 -8.95
CA LYS A 320 -26.55 -10.64 -8.86
C LYS A 320 -27.59 -11.44 -8.09
N LYS A 321 -28.42 -10.81 -7.25
CA LYS A 321 -29.51 -11.48 -6.52
C LYS A 321 -30.83 -11.50 -7.30
N GLU A 322 -30.96 -10.68 -8.34
CA GLU A 322 -32.16 -10.58 -9.19
C GLU A 322 -32.06 -11.46 -10.45
N VAL A 323 -30.90 -12.07 -10.69
CA VAL A 323 -30.63 -13.06 -11.74
C VAL A 323 -30.54 -14.46 -11.11
#